data_e2e717d94486d3a7bb29d9056a2b3a5c
#
_entry.id   e2e717d94486d3a7bb29d9056a2b3a5c
#
_cell.length_a   1.000
_cell.length_b   1.000
_cell.length_c   1.000
_cell.angle_alpha   90.00
_cell.angle_beta   90.00
_cell.angle_gamma   90.00
#
_symmetry.space_group_name_H-M   'P 1'
#
loop_
_entity.id
_entity.type
_entity.pdbx_description
1 polymer ?
#
loop_
_entity_poly.entity_id
_entity_poly.type
_entity_poly.pdbx_seq_one_letter_code
_entity_poly.pdbx_strand_id
1 'polypeptide(L)'
;MVCAATRQVLLSLDDLTDAQAAEPSRLPGWTRAEVVTHLARNADGMRSMVEAAIRGEVGQMYPSAEARAAGIAAGRGAGAATLRADLRAAHDSLADAWRALPADAWERTGRASVTRSMRDFVWVRRREVEVHHVDLDLGYEPSDWPVGFVADALAEVLAGLPQRAAANRPRVDVDYRVVSTDHQRAWRVELRGTDVNVVEDDGRSVDGEAVGWGCDVAAWLYGREPSGGGITATGDLGVLRLPRWFPFG
;
A
#
# COMPACT_ATOMS: atom_id res chain seq x y z
N MET A 1 14.28 7.52 0.80
CA MET A 1 12.82 7.48 0.59
C MET A 1 12.12 6.68 1.69
N VAL A 2 12.33 5.36 1.85
CA VAL A 2 11.72 4.55 2.95
C VAL A 2 12.04 5.11 4.33
N CYS A 3 13.30 5.46 4.61
CA CYS A 3 13.68 6.05 5.91
C CYS A 3 12.97 7.38 6.21
N ALA A 4 12.66 8.19 5.20
CA ALA A 4 11.93 9.44 5.40
C ALA A 4 10.46 9.16 5.75
N ALA A 5 9.81 8.24 5.04
CA ALA A 5 8.43 7.82 5.32
C ALA A 5 8.31 7.24 6.74
N THR A 6 9.21 6.29 7.12
CA THR A 6 9.18 5.72 8.48
C THR A 6 9.44 6.77 9.56
N ARG A 7 10.30 7.76 9.30
CA ARG A 7 10.53 8.87 10.24
C ARG A 7 9.25 9.67 10.47
N GLN A 8 8.46 9.93 9.42
CA GLN A 8 7.19 10.66 9.56
C GLN A 8 6.19 9.86 10.42
N VAL A 9 6.07 8.55 10.20
CA VAL A 9 5.24 7.70 11.09
C VAL A 9 5.74 7.80 12.53
N LEU A 10 7.04 7.68 12.78
CA LEU A 10 7.60 7.75 14.14
C LEU A 10 7.36 9.11 14.81
N LEU A 11 7.36 10.22 14.04
CA LEU A 11 6.99 11.55 14.55
C LEU A 11 5.50 11.61 14.93
N SER A 12 4.61 11.04 14.13
CA SER A 12 3.18 10.96 14.49
C SER A 12 2.92 10.10 15.74
N LEU A 13 3.84 9.20 16.08
CA LEU A 13 3.76 8.37 17.28
C LEU A 13 4.40 9.02 18.51
N ASP A 14 5.06 10.18 18.40
CA ASP A 14 5.75 10.83 19.54
C ASP A 14 4.77 11.25 20.62
N ASP A 15 3.60 11.76 20.24
CA ASP A 15 2.55 12.22 21.16
C ASP A 15 1.42 11.20 21.36
N LEU A 16 1.54 9.99 20.79
CA LEU A 16 0.53 8.94 20.93
C LEU A 16 0.49 8.44 22.39
N THR A 17 -0.70 8.49 22.99
CA THR A 17 -0.94 7.90 24.31
C THR A 17 -1.34 6.42 24.20
N ASP A 18 -1.20 5.67 25.32
CA ASP A 18 -1.63 4.26 25.37
C ASP A 18 -3.13 4.10 25.10
N ALA A 19 -3.95 5.06 25.55
CA ALA A 19 -5.38 5.07 25.30
C ALA A 19 -5.66 5.22 23.78
N GLN A 20 -5.01 6.17 23.13
CA GLN A 20 -5.15 6.38 21.67
C GLN A 20 -4.61 5.19 20.86
N ALA A 21 -3.56 4.52 21.32
CA ALA A 21 -3.05 3.31 20.67
C ALA A 21 -4.09 2.18 20.64
N ALA A 22 -4.91 2.07 21.69
CA ALA A 22 -5.98 1.08 21.79
C ALA A 22 -7.24 1.41 21.00
N GLU A 23 -7.39 2.65 20.51
CA GLU A 23 -8.55 3.08 19.72
C GLU A 23 -8.53 2.49 18.31
N PRO A 24 -9.71 2.42 17.64
CA PRO A 24 -9.79 1.98 16.24
C PRO A 24 -8.91 2.82 15.32
N SER A 25 -8.31 2.17 14.34
CA SER A 25 -7.68 2.79 13.16
C SER A 25 -8.70 2.96 12.02
N ARG A 26 -8.28 3.51 10.87
CA ARG A 26 -9.12 3.51 9.65
C ARG A 26 -9.28 2.12 9.04
N LEU A 27 -8.48 1.13 9.45
CA LEU A 27 -8.67 -0.24 9.00
C LEU A 27 -9.76 -0.94 9.83
N PRO A 28 -10.83 -1.44 9.19
CA PRO A 28 -11.91 -2.11 9.91
C PRO A 28 -11.41 -3.27 10.78
N GLY A 29 -11.72 -3.21 12.07
CA GLY A 29 -11.38 -4.27 13.03
C GLY A 29 -9.95 -4.19 13.59
N TRP A 30 -9.15 -3.19 13.20
CA TRP A 30 -7.79 -2.99 13.72
C TRP A 30 -7.70 -1.74 14.61
N THR A 31 -6.99 -1.86 15.70
CA THR A 31 -6.56 -0.73 16.52
C THR A 31 -5.32 -0.07 15.90
N ARG A 32 -5.01 1.16 16.34
CA ARG A 32 -3.74 1.82 15.94
C ARG A 32 -2.52 1.00 16.36
N ALA A 33 -2.57 0.37 17.54
CA ALA A 33 -1.51 -0.54 18.00
C ALA A 33 -1.26 -1.69 17.02
N GLU A 34 -2.31 -2.28 16.45
CA GLU A 34 -2.18 -3.35 15.46
C GLU A 34 -1.60 -2.86 14.14
N VAL A 35 -1.93 -1.64 13.70
CA VAL A 35 -1.33 -1.03 12.50
C VAL A 35 0.17 -0.77 12.71
N VAL A 36 0.58 -0.20 13.86
CA VAL A 36 2.00 0.02 14.17
C VAL A 36 2.74 -1.32 14.25
N THR A 37 2.15 -2.32 14.91
CA THR A 37 2.73 -3.66 15.00
C THR A 37 2.83 -4.32 13.63
N HIS A 38 1.83 -4.15 12.76
CA HIS A 38 1.91 -4.61 11.37
C HIS A 38 3.11 -4.00 10.65
N LEU A 39 3.32 -2.70 10.77
CA LEU A 39 4.47 -2.03 10.14
C LEU A 39 5.82 -2.55 10.67
N ALA A 40 5.92 -2.86 11.97
CA ALA A 40 7.10 -3.47 12.56
C ALA A 40 7.31 -4.91 12.02
N ARG A 41 6.30 -5.76 12.07
CA ARG A 41 6.37 -7.16 11.56
C ARG A 41 6.61 -7.23 10.07
N ASN A 42 6.09 -6.27 9.31
CA ASN A 42 6.37 -6.13 7.88
C ASN A 42 7.87 -5.86 7.63
N ALA A 43 8.49 -4.99 8.43
CA ALA A 43 9.93 -4.76 8.35
C ALA A 43 10.75 -6.02 8.70
N ASP A 44 10.37 -6.75 9.76
CA ASP A 44 11.04 -8.00 10.14
C ASP A 44 10.94 -9.06 9.06
N GLY A 45 9.76 -9.23 8.45
CA GLY A 45 9.56 -10.18 7.37
C GLY A 45 10.40 -9.83 6.14
N MET A 46 10.48 -8.54 5.78
CA MET A 46 11.34 -8.08 4.69
C MET A 46 12.83 -8.28 5.01
N ARG A 47 13.26 -7.99 6.25
CA ARG A 47 14.63 -8.26 6.70
C ARG A 47 14.99 -9.74 6.54
N SER A 48 14.11 -10.64 6.95
CA SER A 48 14.33 -12.09 6.79
C SER A 48 14.52 -12.50 5.33
N MET A 49 13.76 -11.90 4.39
CA MET A 49 13.94 -12.14 2.96
C MET A 49 15.28 -11.60 2.44
N VAL A 50 15.70 -10.40 2.88
CA VAL A 50 17.02 -9.83 2.53
C VAL A 50 18.16 -10.70 3.03
N GLU A 51 18.09 -11.16 4.27
CA GLU A 51 19.09 -12.10 4.84
C GLU A 51 19.15 -13.41 4.08
N ALA A 52 18.02 -13.97 3.67
CA ALA A 52 17.98 -15.16 2.80
C ALA A 52 18.61 -14.87 1.42
N ALA A 53 18.31 -13.71 0.83
CA ALA A 53 18.92 -13.30 -0.42
C ALA A 53 20.45 -13.16 -0.31
N ILE A 54 20.99 -12.66 0.80
CA ILE A 54 22.44 -12.62 1.06
C ILE A 54 23.04 -14.02 1.01
N ARG A 55 22.34 -15.04 1.55
CA ARG A 55 22.78 -16.45 1.51
C ARG A 55 22.52 -17.13 0.17
N GLY A 56 21.91 -16.46 -0.82
CA GLY A 56 21.54 -17.05 -2.11
C GLY A 56 20.25 -17.88 -2.07
N GLU A 57 19.43 -17.70 -1.06
CA GLU A 57 18.16 -18.40 -0.83
C GLU A 57 16.97 -17.53 -1.20
N VAL A 58 15.81 -18.14 -1.50
CA VAL A 58 14.53 -17.45 -1.66
C VAL A 58 13.84 -17.38 -0.30
N GLY A 59 13.90 -16.20 0.35
CA GLY A 59 13.25 -15.97 1.63
C GLY A 59 11.73 -15.86 1.50
N GLN A 60 11.01 -16.25 2.56
CA GLN A 60 9.57 -16.05 2.72
C GLN A 60 9.32 -14.99 3.78
N MET A 61 8.42 -14.04 3.48
CA MET A 61 8.12 -12.90 4.34
C MET A 61 7.52 -13.32 5.69
N TYR A 62 6.59 -14.28 5.66
CA TYR A 62 5.96 -14.86 6.86
C TYR A 62 5.92 -16.38 6.72
N PRO A 63 6.07 -17.14 7.83
CA PRO A 63 5.96 -18.60 7.80
C PRO A 63 4.58 -19.07 7.33
N SER A 64 3.49 -18.36 7.72
CA SER A 64 2.12 -18.60 7.30
C SER A 64 1.25 -17.35 7.52
N ALA A 65 0.01 -17.38 7.00
CA ALA A 65 -0.97 -16.33 7.23
C ALA A 65 -1.36 -16.24 8.72
N GLU A 66 -1.44 -17.37 9.42
CA GLU A 66 -1.74 -17.46 10.84
C GLU A 66 -0.61 -16.84 11.68
N ALA A 67 0.65 -17.12 11.31
CA ALA A 67 1.81 -16.54 12.00
C ALA A 67 1.83 -14.99 11.81
N ARG A 68 1.49 -14.49 10.61
CA ARG A 68 1.32 -13.05 10.35
C ARG A 68 0.24 -12.47 11.25
N ALA A 69 -0.95 -13.08 11.26
CA ALA A 69 -2.09 -12.59 12.04
C ALA A 69 -1.78 -12.60 13.56
N ALA A 70 -1.19 -13.67 14.08
CA ALA A 70 -0.78 -13.77 15.47
C ALA A 70 0.27 -12.71 15.85
N GLY A 71 1.27 -12.47 14.97
CA GLY A 71 2.29 -11.46 15.19
C GLY A 71 1.72 -10.04 15.28
N ILE A 72 0.68 -9.72 14.49
CA ILE A 72 -0.02 -8.44 14.53
C ILE A 72 -0.88 -8.34 15.81
N ALA A 73 -1.67 -9.37 16.11
CA ALA A 73 -2.56 -9.40 17.27
C ALA A 73 -1.79 -9.30 18.61
N ALA A 74 -0.54 -9.74 18.65
CA ALA A 74 0.31 -9.62 19.83
C ALA A 74 0.56 -8.16 20.26
N GLY A 75 0.43 -7.20 19.34
CA GLY A 75 0.61 -5.78 19.65
C GLY A 75 -0.63 -5.09 20.21
N ARG A 76 -1.81 -5.73 20.18
CA ARG A 76 -3.10 -5.09 20.53
C ARG A 76 -3.12 -4.43 21.92
N GLY A 77 -2.40 -4.94 22.89
CA GLY A 77 -2.33 -4.40 24.26
C GLY A 77 -1.03 -3.66 24.57
N ALA A 78 -0.18 -3.43 23.57
CA ALA A 78 1.11 -2.76 23.79
C ALA A 78 0.92 -1.25 23.97
N GLY A 79 1.66 -0.66 24.93
CA GLY A 79 1.70 0.78 25.12
C GLY A 79 2.44 1.52 24.00
N ALA A 80 2.10 2.78 23.80
CA ALA A 80 2.59 3.63 22.69
C ALA A 80 4.14 3.68 22.63
N ALA A 81 4.81 3.82 23.78
CA ALA A 81 6.27 3.85 23.84
C ALA A 81 6.89 2.53 23.34
N THR A 82 6.31 1.39 23.72
CA THR A 82 6.74 0.06 23.27
C THR A 82 6.55 -0.11 21.76
N LEU A 83 5.38 0.27 21.24
CA LEU A 83 5.06 0.22 19.81
C LEU A 83 6.03 1.06 18.98
N ARG A 84 6.32 2.27 19.44
CA ARG A 84 7.27 3.16 18.77
C ARG A 84 8.69 2.60 18.79
N ALA A 85 9.14 2.06 19.91
CA ALA A 85 10.47 1.45 20.03
C ALA A 85 10.62 0.22 19.13
N ASP A 86 9.59 -0.65 19.08
CA ASP A 86 9.55 -1.85 18.24
C ASP A 86 9.59 -1.50 16.75
N LEU A 87 8.75 -0.54 16.29
CA LEU A 87 8.76 -0.09 14.90
C LEU A 87 10.12 0.50 14.50
N ARG A 88 10.73 1.31 15.39
CA ARG A 88 12.05 1.89 15.14
C ARG A 88 13.10 0.80 14.99
N ALA A 89 13.18 -0.13 15.94
CA ALA A 89 14.16 -1.21 15.93
C ALA A 89 14.01 -2.12 14.70
N ALA A 90 12.79 -2.49 14.34
CA ALA A 90 12.51 -3.29 13.16
C ALA A 90 12.91 -2.56 11.86
N HIS A 91 12.62 -1.24 11.76
CA HIS A 91 13.02 -0.43 10.62
C HIS A 91 14.54 -0.31 10.49
N ASP A 92 15.23 -0.01 11.58
CA ASP A 92 16.68 0.17 11.60
C ASP A 92 17.37 -1.14 11.18
N SER A 93 16.92 -2.27 11.71
CA SER A 93 17.41 -3.61 11.36
C SER A 93 17.21 -3.94 9.88
N LEU A 94 16.04 -3.60 9.29
CA LEU A 94 15.80 -3.76 7.85
C LEU A 94 16.71 -2.84 7.03
N ALA A 95 16.89 -1.58 7.45
CA ALA A 95 17.74 -0.63 6.75
C ALA A 95 19.21 -1.09 6.76
N ASP A 96 19.68 -1.68 7.86
CA ASP A 96 21.02 -2.27 7.96
C ASP A 96 21.16 -3.49 7.03
N ALA A 97 20.16 -4.36 6.98
CA ALA A 97 20.16 -5.51 6.08
C ALA A 97 20.22 -5.08 4.60
N TRP A 98 19.47 -4.05 4.21
CA TRP A 98 19.56 -3.51 2.83
C TRP A 98 20.93 -2.90 2.52
N ARG A 99 21.56 -2.20 3.49
CA ARG A 99 22.92 -1.67 3.29
C ARG A 99 23.98 -2.77 3.13
N ALA A 100 23.75 -3.91 3.78
CA ALA A 100 24.63 -5.07 3.71
C ALA A 100 24.37 -5.93 2.46
N LEU A 101 23.28 -5.71 1.71
CA LEU A 101 22.92 -6.51 0.55
C LEU A 101 23.93 -6.29 -0.59
N PRO A 102 24.63 -7.35 -1.08
CA PRO A 102 25.57 -7.26 -2.19
C PRO A 102 24.88 -6.76 -3.48
N ALA A 103 25.66 -6.11 -4.34
CA ALA A 103 25.12 -5.51 -5.57
C ALA A 103 24.43 -6.53 -6.49
N ASP A 104 24.93 -7.75 -6.58
CA ASP A 104 24.37 -8.85 -7.38
C ASP A 104 23.11 -9.47 -6.73
N ALA A 105 22.89 -9.24 -5.43
CA ALA A 105 21.75 -9.80 -4.71
C ALA A 105 20.47 -8.96 -4.81
N TRP A 106 20.53 -7.73 -5.34
CA TRP A 106 19.36 -6.88 -5.51
C TRP A 106 18.31 -7.44 -6.48
N GLU A 107 18.73 -8.27 -7.45
CA GLU A 107 17.82 -8.93 -8.39
C GLU A 107 17.38 -10.33 -7.90
N ARG A 108 17.91 -10.81 -6.76
CA ARG A 108 17.43 -12.04 -6.14
C ARG A 108 16.02 -11.83 -5.62
N THR A 109 15.24 -12.91 -5.58
CA THR A 109 13.80 -12.82 -5.27
C THR A 109 13.49 -13.27 -3.85
N GLY A 110 12.43 -12.67 -3.28
CA GLY A 110 11.77 -13.12 -2.07
C GLY A 110 10.28 -13.34 -2.33
N ARG A 111 9.61 -14.04 -1.43
CA ARG A 111 8.21 -14.39 -1.53
C ARG A 111 7.39 -13.71 -0.43
N ALA A 112 6.49 -12.82 -0.83
CA ALA A 112 5.40 -12.32 -0.01
C ALA A 112 4.07 -12.91 -0.54
N SER A 113 3.03 -12.12 -0.77
CA SER A 113 1.84 -12.56 -1.54
C SER A 113 2.20 -12.87 -3.00
N VAL A 114 3.19 -12.19 -3.53
CA VAL A 114 3.81 -12.44 -4.85
C VAL A 114 5.33 -12.49 -4.71
N THR A 115 5.98 -13.15 -5.67
CA THR A 115 7.45 -13.18 -5.75
C THR A 115 7.95 -11.91 -6.43
N ARG A 116 8.90 -11.22 -5.81
CA ARG A 116 9.49 -9.97 -6.32
C ARG A 116 10.99 -9.94 -6.06
N SER A 117 11.73 -9.08 -6.78
CA SER A 117 13.14 -8.80 -6.49
C SER A 117 13.31 -8.04 -5.16
N MET A 118 14.49 -8.10 -4.57
CA MET A 118 14.83 -7.28 -3.39
C MET A 118 14.71 -5.79 -3.70
N ARG A 119 15.00 -5.39 -4.92
CA ARG A 119 14.82 -4.01 -5.41
C ARG A 119 13.36 -3.56 -5.34
N ASP A 120 12.43 -4.41 -5.79
CA ASP A 120 11.00 -4.10 -5.77
C ASP A 120 10.47 -4.02 -4.34
N PHE A 121 11.01 -4.79 -3.40
CA PHE A 121 10.60 -4.73 -1.99
C PHE A 121 10.92 -3.39 -1.32
N VAL A 122 11.87 -2.61 -1.82
CA VAL A 122 12.08 -1.23 -1.34
C VAL A 122 10.86 -0.36 -1.63
N TRP A 123 10.29 -0.47 -2.84
CA TRP A 123 9.04 0.21 -3.19
C TRP A 123 7.86 -0.33 -2.36
N VAL A 124 7.71 -1.64 -2.29
CA VAL A 124 6.64 -2.28 -1.49
C VAL A 124 6.68 -1.76 -0.05
N ARG A 125 7.88 -1.67 0.57
CA ARG A 125 8.02 -1.14 1.92
C ARG A 125 7.61 0.33 2.03
N ARG A 126 7.99 1.16 1.05
CA ARG A 126 7.57 2.56 1.03
C ARG A 126 6.05 2.67 1.00
N ARG A 127 5.41 1.91 0.14
CA ARG A 127 3.94 1.87 0.03
C ARG A 127 3.28 1.43 1.33
N GLU A 128 3.76 0.36 1.95
CA GLU A 128 3.24 -0.09 3.26
C GLU A 128 3.30 1.04 4.31
N VAL A 129 4.42 1.75 4.37
CA VAL A 129 4.61 2.82 5.35
C VAL A 129 3.67 4.01 5.06
N GLU A 130 3.63 4.49 3.81
CA GLU A 130 2.83 5.67 3.44
C GLU A 130 1.32 5.39 3.58
N VAL A 131 0.84 4.25 3.08
CA VAL A 131 -0.58 3.90 3.13
C VAL A 131 -1.04 3.65 4.56
N HIS A 132 -0.28 2.87 5.34
CA HIS A 132 -0.66 2.59 6.72
C HIS A 132 -0.42 3.76 7.68
N HIS A 133 0.37 4.77 7.29
CA HIS A 133 0.42 6.03 8.03
C HIS A 133 -0.94 6.74 8.01
N VAL A 134 -1.60 6.77 6.86
CA VAL A 134 -2.99 7.26 6.75
C VAL A 134 -3.95 6.42 7.61
N ASP A 135 -3.77 5.10 7.59
CA ASP A 135 -4.63 4.18 8.36
C ASP A 135 -4.52 4.38 9.88
N LEU A 136 -3.44 4.97 10.40
CA LEU A 136 -3.30 5.30 11.82
C LEU A 136 -4.28 6.36 12.31
N ASP A 137 -4.84 7.18 11.42
CA ASP A 137 -5.78 8.27 11.77
C ASP A 137 -5.20 9.23 12.83
N LEU A 138 -3.97 9.69 12.58
CA LEU A 138 -3.21 10.62 13.42
C LEU A 138 -2.90 11.93 12.70
N GLY A 139 -3.78 12.35 11.77
CA GLY A 139 -3.67 13.62 11.05
C GLY A 139 -2.80 13.57 9.79
N TYR A 140 -2.23 12.41 9.44
CA TYR A 140 -1.57 12.21 8.14
C TYR A 140 -2.59 11.73 7.11
N GLU A 141 -2.73 12.47 6.02
CA GLU A 141 -3.75 12.27 5.00
C GLU A 141 -3.11 11.93 3.63
N PRO A 142 -3.87 11.38 2.67
CA PRO A 142 -3.37 11.17 1.31
C PRO A 142 -2.78 12.42 0.66
N SER A 143 -3.27 13.62 1.00
CA SER A 143 -2.72 14.90 0.54
C SER A 143 -1.30 15.19 1.04
N ASP A 144 -0.84 14.52 2.10
CA ASP A 144 0.51 14.64 2.63
C ASP A 144 1.51 13.70 1.93
N TRP A 145 1.01 12.79 1.08
CA TRP A 145 1.89 11.89 0.34
C TRP A 145 2.83 12.65 -0.58
N PRO A 146 4.13 12.32 -0.58
CA PRO A 146 5.08 12.95 -1.50
C PRO A 146 4.67 12.76 -2.97
N VAL A 147 4.75 13.80 -3.78
CA VAL A 147 4.35 13.78 -5.21
C VAL A 147 4.95 12.59 -5.98
N GLY A 148 6.26 12.32 -5.77
CA GLY A 148 6.90 11.16 -6.39
C GLY A 148 6.43 9.81 -5.87
N PHE A 149 5.85 9.73 -4.65
CA PHE A 149 5.17 8.53 -4.18
C PHE A 149 3.84 8.34 -4.90
N VAL A 150 3.05 9.42 -5.01
CA VAL A 150 1.74 9.38 -5.68
C VAL A 150 1.85 8.92 -7.12
N ALA A 151 2.84 9.44 -7.87
CA ALA A 151 3.07 9.03 -9.26
C ALA A 151 3.36 7.53 -9.41
N ASP A 152 4.25 7.00 -8.54
CA ASP A 152 4.60 5.58 -8.52
C ASP A 152 3.42 4.71 -8.05
N ALA A 153 2.65 5.19 -7.06
CA ALA A 153 1.47 4.51 -6.52
C ALA A 153 0.36 4.37 -7.57
N LEU A 154 0.07 5.44 -8.32
CA LEU A 154 -0.89 5.40 -9.44
C LEU A 154 -0.48 4.39 -10.49
N ALA A 155 0.80 4.39 -10.89
CA ALA A 155 1.31 3.46 -11.88
C ALA A 155 1.17 2.01 -11.40
N GLU A 156 1.55 1.72 -10.14
CA GLU A 156 1.46 0.35 -9.59
C GLU A 156 0.01 -0.10 -9.42
N VAL A 157 -0.84 0.73 -8.81
CA VAL A 157 -2.21 0.31 -8.48
C VAL A 157 -3.03 0.04 -9.73
N LEU A 158 -2.84 0.84 -10.78
CA LEU A 158 -3.53 0.67 -12.06
C LEU A 158 -2.97 -0.53 -12.83
N ALA A 159 -1.65 -0.64 -12.99
CA ALA A 159 -1.03 -1.80 -13.66
C ALA A 159 -1.36 -3.13 -12.96
N GLY A 160 -1.64 -3.11 -11.67
CA GLY A 160 -2.01 -4.28 -10.89
C GLY A 160 -3.50 -4.67 -10.96
N LEU A 161 -4.39 -3.88 -11.57
CA LEU A 161 -5.83 -4.21 -11.64
C LEU A 161 -6.10 -5.57 -12.29
N PRO A 162 -5.46 -5.96 -13.41
CA PRO A 162 -5.72 -7.26 -14.04
C PRO A 162 -5.50 -8.45 -13.11
N GLN A 163 -4.48 -8.38 -12.23
CA GLN A 163 -4.13 -9.46 -11.29
C GLN A 163 -5.03 -9.50 -10.05
N ARG A 164 -5.78 -8.43 -9.78
CA ARG A 164 -6.60 -8.27 -8.56
C ARG A 164 -8.10 -8.43 -8.81
N ALA A 165 -8.50 -8.87 -10.01
CA ALA A 165 -9.90 -9.05 -10.33
C ALA A 165 -10.60 -9.99 -9.34
N ALA A 166 -11.62 -9.48 -8.65
CA ALA A 166 -12.42 -10.28 -7.72
C ALA A 166 -13.25 -11.32 -8.47
N ALA A 167 -13.34 -12.52 -7.91
CA ALA A 167 -14.07 -13.64 -8.54
C ALA A 167 -15.57 -13.34 -8.80
N ASN A 168 -16.16 -12.46 -7.99
CA ASN A 168 -17.59 -12.12 -8.02
C ASN A 168 -17.87 -10.70 -8.56
N ARG A 169 -16.92 -10.07 -9.27
CA ARG A 169 -17.22 -8.82 -9.99
C ARG A 169 -18.20 -9.07 -11.12
N PRO A 170 -19.03 -8.09 -11.52
CA PRO A 170 -19.92 -8.26 -12.64
C PRO A 170 -19.11 -8.48 -13.94
N ARG A 171 -19.64 -9.33 -14.82
CA ARG A 171 -19.12 -9.47 -16.18
C ARG A 171 -19.76 -8.37 -17.03
N VAL A 172 -18.97 -7.37 -17.35
CA VAL A 172 -19.40 -6.20 -18.12
C VAL A 172 -18.43 -5.94 -19.26
N ASP A 173 -18.93 -5.31 -20.31
CA ASP A 173 -18.13 -4.83 -21.43
C ASP A 173 -18.23 -3.30 -21.41
N VAL A 174 -17.29 -2.67 -20.73
CA VAL A 174 -17.25 -1.20 -20.50
C VAL A 174 -15.83 -0.68 -20.52
N ASP A 175 -15.69 0.57 -20.90
CA ASP A 175 -14.45 1.33 -20.83
C ASP A 175 -14.60 2.46 -19.81
N TYR A 176 -13.72 2.46 -18.83
CA TYR A 176 -13.65 3.53 -17.85
C TYR A 176 -12.37 4.35 -18.02
N ARG A 177 -12.47 5.67 -17.77
CA ARG A 177 -11.30 6.55 -17.66
C ARG A 177 -11.05 6.92 -16.22
N VAL A 178 -9.80 6.85 -15.81
CA VAL A 178 -9.32 7.34 -14.51
C VAL A 178 -8.33 8.47 -14.77
N VAL A 179 -8.59 9.65 -14.21
CA VAL A 179 -7.83 10.88 -14.46
C VAL A 179 -7.21 11.42 -13.18
N SER A 180 -5.90 11.64 -13.23
CA SER A 180 -5.17 12.41 -12.22
C SER A 180 -4.89 13.81 -12.77
N THR A 181 -5.56 14.83 -12.26
CA THR A 181 -5.55 16.18 -12.82
C THR A 181 -4.23 16.91 -12.60
N ASP A 182 -3.65 16.79 -11.44
CA ASP A 182 -2.37 17.42 -11.05
C ASP A 182 -1.15 16.74 -11.69
N HIS A 183 -1.24 15.43 -11.97
CA HIS A 183 -0.20 14.70 -12.71
C HIS A 183 -0.40 14.75 -14.24
N GLN A 184 -1.51 15.33 -14.71
CA GLN A 184 -1.87 15.40 -16.13
C GLN A 184 -1.80 14.03 -16.82
N ARG A 185 -2.29 12.99 -16.15
CA ARG A 185 -2.30 11.61 -16.63
C ARG A 185 -3.70 11.03 -16.60
N ALA A 186 -3.98 10.23 -17.58
CA ALA A 186 -5.23 9.48 -17.66
C ALA A 186 -4.95 8.03 -18.09
N TRP A 187 -5.75 7.12 -17.59
CA TRP A 187 -5.68 5.69 -17.92
C TRP A 187 -7.08 5.21 -18.33
N ARG A 188 -7.09 4.32 -19.29
CA ARG A 188 -8.28 3.57 -19.66
C ARG A 188 -8.23 2.20 -19.00
N VAL A 189 -9.32 1.84 -18.33
CA VAL A 189 -9.57 0.53 -17.75
C VAL A 189 -10.63 -0.14 -18.62
N GLU A 190 -10.21 -1.09 -19.43
CA GLU A 190 -11.07 -1.84 -20.35
C GLU A 190 -11.52 -3.13 -19.66
N LEU A 191 -12.82 -3.31 -19.49
CA LEU A 191 -13.42 -4.52 -18.93
C LEU A 191 -14.14 -5.25 -20.06
N ARG A 192 -13.79 -6.52 -20.28
CA ARG A 192 -14.41 -7.38 -21.29
C ARG A 192 -14.70 -8.73 -20.63
N GLY A 193 -15.95 -8.96 -20.23
CA GLY A 193 -16.32 -10.14 -19.47
C GLY A 193 -15.43 -10.31 -18.22
N THR A 194 -14.50 -11.27 -18.25
CA THR A 194 -13.52 -11.52 -17.16
C THR A 194 -12.19 -10.80 -17.37
N ASP A 195 -11.93 -10.32 -18.57
CA ASP A 195 -10.64 -9.72 -18.90
C ASP A 195 -10.59 -8.27 -18.45
N VAL A 196 -9.42 -7.85 -18.02
CA VAL A 196 -9.12 -6.49 -17.58
C VAL A 196 -7.84 -6.05 -18.26
N ASN A 197 -7.90 -4.93 -18.94
CA ASN A 197 -6.73 -4.29 -19.51
C ASN A 197 -6.65 -2.84 -19.01
N VAL A 198 -5.44 -2.37 -18.77
CA VAL A 198 -5.20 -0.97 -18.38
C VAL A 198 -4.14 -0.40 -19.31
N VAL A 199 -4.49 0.65 -19.99
CA VAL A 199 -3.62 1.34 -20.94
C VAL A 199 -3.60 2.84 -20.64
N GLU A 200 -2.61 3.55 -21.16
CA GLU A 200 -2.64 5.01 -21.17
C GLU A 200 -3.81 5.49 -22.03
N ASP A 201 -4.55 6.50 -21.56
CA ASP A 201 -5.74 6.98 -22.28
C ASP A 201 -5.35 7.64 -23.60
N ASP A 202 -6.06 7.28 -24.65
CA ASP A 202 -5.86 7.78 -26.02
C ASP A 202 -6.94 8.78 -26.46
N GLY A 203 -7.79 9.24 -25.53
CA GLY A 203 -8.83 10.25 -25.75
C GLY A 203 -10.10 9.72 -26.41
N ARG A 204 -10.23 8.40 -26.69
CA ARG A 204 -11.49 7.83 -27.21
C ARG A 204 -12.61 7.97 -26.17
N SER A 205 -13.86 7.94 -26.61
CA SER A 205 -15.02 7.93 -25.73
C SER A 205 -14.97 6.73 -24.77
N VAL A 206 -15.46 6.93 -23.56
CA VAL A 206 -15.57 5.93 -22.49
C VAL A 206 -16.99 5.92 -21.94
N ASP A 207 -17.38 4.85 -21.27
CA ASP A 207 -18.71 4.71 -20.68
C ASP A 207 -18.83 5.54 -19.39
N GLY A 208 -17.74 5.62 -18.61
CA GLY A 208 -17.69 6.40 -17.39
C GLY A 208 -16.27 6.89 -17.05
N GLU A 209 -16.20 7.97 -16.30
CA GLU A 209 -14.96 8.62 -15.93
C GLU A 209 -14.91 8.93 -14.43
N ALA A 210 -13.74 8.73 -13.81
CA ALA A 210 -13.43 9.14 -12.45
C ALA A 210 -12.24 10.11 -12.47
N VAL A 211 -12.42 11.29 -11.91
CA VAL A 211 -11.47 12.40 -11.95
C VAL A 211 -11.16 12.88 -10.54
N GLY A 212 -9.91 13.08 -10.23
CA GLY A 212 -9.45 13.63 -8.95
C GLY A 212 -7.99 14.06 -8.97
N TRP A 213 -7.51 14.57 -7.85
CA TRP A 213 -6.08 14.75 -7.64
C TRP A 213 -5.40 13.39 -7.50
N GLY A 214 -4.14 13.31 -7.86
CA GLY A 214 -3.42 12.03 -7.87
C GLY A 214 -3.42 11.31 -6.53
N CYS A 215 -3.26 12.03 -5.43
CA CYS A 215 -3.33 11.47 -4.08
C CYS A 215 -4.73 10.90 -3.78
N ASP A 216 -5.80 11.59 -4.18
CA ASP A 216 -7.18 11.14 -3.99
C ASP A 216 -7.49 9.91 -4.85
N VAL A 217 -7.04 9.92 -6.12
CA VAL A 217 -7.19 8.77 -7.03
C VAL A 217 -6.43 7.55 -6.51
N ALA A 218 -5.20 7.73 -6.03
CA ALA A 218 -4.42 6.64 -5.47
C ALA A 218 -5.06 6.10 -4.18
N ALA A 219 -5.48 6.98 -3.26
CA ALA A 219 -6.15 6.59 -2.02
C ALA A 219 -7.44 5.80 -2.31
N TRP A 220 -8.28 6.32 -3.20
CA TRP A 220 -9.50 5.65 -3.63
C TRP A 220 -9.22 4.27 -4.23
N LEU A 221 -8.23 4.14 -5.12
CA LEU A 221 -7.86 2.86 -5.71
C LEU A 221 -7.25 1.87 -4.68
N TYR A 222 -6.64 2.38 -3.61
CA TYR A 222 -6.21 1.57 -2.46
C TYR A 222 -7.35 1.26 -1.47
N GLY A 223 -8.59 1.72 -1.76
CA GLY A 223 -9.75 1.52 -0.88
C GLY A 223 -9.73 2.40 0.38
N ARG A 224 -9.06 3.55 0.32
CA ARG A 224 -9.02 4.57 1.39
C ARG A 224 -9.84 5.78 1.00
N GLU A 225 -10.29 6.53 2.02
CA GLU A 225 -11.00 7.78 1.82
C GLU A 225 -10.07 8.83 1.19
N PRO A 226 -10.50 9.55 0.13
CA PRO A 226 -9.79 10.71 -0.38
C PRO A 226 -9.68 11.84 0.66
N SER A 227 -8.65 12.69 0.55
CA SER A 227 -8.36 13.73 1.56
C SER A 227 -9.34 14.91 1.58
N GLY A 228 -10.00 15.26 0.51
CA GLY A 228 -10.87 16.42 0.52
C GLY A 228 -11.29 16.96 -0.84
N GLY A 229 -10.52 16.69 -1.90
CA GLY A 229 -10.94 16.95 -3.28
C GLY A 229 -11.94 15.91 -3.75
N GLY A 230 -11.79 14.69 -3.24
CA GLY A 230 -12.65 13.57 -3.58
C GLY A 230 -12.48 13.07 -5.02
N ILE A 231 -13.35 12.17 -5.40
CA ILE A 231 -13.45 11.66 -6.78
C ILE A 231 -14.77 12.13 -7.39
N THR A 232 -14.66 12.88 -8.48
CA THR A 232 -15.83 13.22 -9.31
C THR A 232 -16.00 12.17 -10.38
N ALA A 233 -17.21 11.65 -10.54
CA ALA A 233 -17.52 10.67 -11.58
C ALA A 233 -18.61 11.18 -12.52
N THR A 234 -18.47 10.84 -13.81
CA THR A 234 -19.44 11.13 -14.88
C THR A 234 -19.71 9.91 -15.73
N GLY A 235 -20.82 9.89 -16.47
CA GLY A 235 -21.22 8.73 -17.27
C GLY A 235 -21.67 7.56 -16.41
N ASP A 236 -21.21 6.35 -16.72
CA ASP A 236 -21.50 5.17 -15.94
C ASP A 236 -20.77 5.20 -14.58
N LEU A 237 -21.55 5.39 -13.51
CA LEU A 237 -21.04 5.44 -12.13
C LEU A 237 -20.50 4.10 -11.63
N GLY A 238 -20.57 3.03 -12.43
CA GLY A 238 -19.87 1.77 -12.16
C GLY A 238 -18.37 1.95 -11.98
N VAL A 239 -17.79 3.00 -12.59
CA VAL A 239 -16.38 3.37 -12.40
C VAL A 239 -16.01 3.51 -10.91
N LEU A 240 -16.89 4.03 -10.07
CA LEU A 240 -16.67 4.19 -8.62
C LEU A 240 -16.54 2.86 -7.87
N ARG A 241 -16.88 1.74 -8.51
CA ARG A 241 -16.77 0.40 -7.93
C ARG A 241 -15.41 -0.26 -8.19
N LEU A 242 -14.52 0.37 -8.94
CA LEU A 242 -13.19 -0.19 -9.26
C LEU A 242 -12.44 -0.66 -8.01
N PRO A 243 -12.33 0.09 -6.89
CA PRO A 243 -11.64 -0.41 -5.70
C PRO A 243 -12.29 -1.65 -5.07
N ARG A 244 -13.63 -1.75 -5.18
CA ARG A 244 -14.39 -2.90 -4.68
C ARG A 244 -14.26 -4.13 -5.58
N TRP A 245 -14.15 -3.94 -6.88
CA TRP A 245 -13.96 -5.03 -7.85
C TRP A 245 -12.52 -5.52 -7.89
N PHE A 246 -11.58 -4.66 -7.53
CA PHE A 246 -10.14 -4.91 -7.55
C PHE A 246 -9.51 -4.54 -6.20
N PRO A 247 -9.90 -5.20 -5.11
CA PRO A 247 -9.45 -4.82 -3.78
C PRO A 247 -7.93 -4.89 -3.68
N PHE A 248 -7.36 -3.88 -3.07
CA PHE A 248 -5.96 -3.85 -2.68
C PHE A 248 -5.87 -4.43 -1.27
N GLY A 249 -5.34 -5.66 -1.15
CA GLY A 249 -5.24 -6.42 0.10
C GLY A 249 -4.15 -5.95 1.04
#